data_0351630badaf5abec3575210280b3540
#
_entry.id   0351630badaf5abec3575210280b3540
#
_cell.length_a   1.000
_cell.length_b   1.000
_cell.length_c   1.000
_cell.angle_alpha   90.00
_cell.angle_beta   90.00
_cell.angle_gamma   90.00
#
_symmetry.space_group_name_H-M   'P 1'
#
loop_
_entity.id
_entity.type
_entity.pdbx_description
1 polymer ?
#
loop_
_entity_poly.entity_id
_entity_poly.type
_entity_poly.pdbx_seq_one_letter_code
_entity_poly.pdbx_strand_id
1 'polypeptide(L)'
;MSVFEIICTFALKLTRLKHKPMRKNRLLLFSIMALLALTTSSCVTYKHVRYLQDMPKEGLPLTENYEATVAPYDELRIYVMSNTGKDDELLKPFNAMSMSQTQNTSGGAYFGYLVDADGFIEFPVLGKLHVGGLTRMQVQDTIASHLEKNGYIKNPLVVTRFLNFRVFMLTSSGGKVLNIANERCTFLEALAMAGGLDWYTRRDRIGVMREVDGKRVVHYLDPRSTAIFDDDFFVLQQNDIIFTEERPWKFFTNNLGVVLSLVSTLTSALSIYTLISSFVKQNQ
;
A
#
# COMPACT_ATOMS: atom_id res chain seq x y z
N MET A 1 16.38 15.57 30.90
CA MET A 1 16.70 14.45 31.83
C MET A 1 15.83 13.27 31.41
N SER A 2 16.45 12.21 30.93
CA SER A 2 15.70 11.03 30.47
C SER A 2 15.27 10.18 31.65
N VAL A 3 14.12 9.53 31.55
CA VAL A 3 13.58 8.60 32.59
C VAL A 3 14.60 7.54 32.96
N PHE A 4 15.52 7.23 32.05
CA PHE A 4 16.62 6.27 32.24
C PHE A 4 17.65 6.76 33.28
N GLU A 5 17.97 8.06 33.33
CA GLU A 5 18.90 8.63 34.32
C GLU A 5 18.30 8.60 35.74
N ILE A 6 16.98 8.81 35.86
CA ILE A 6 16.28 8.76 37.14
C ILE A 6 16.25 7.32 37.69
N ILE A 7 16.01 6.33 36.84
CA ILE A 7 15.99 4.91 37.20
C ILE A 7 17.40 4.42 37.61
N CYS A 8 18.43 4.84 36.88
CA CYS A 8 19.81 4.46 37.15
C CYS A 8 20.32 5.08 38.47
N THR A 9 19.96 6.35 38.76
CA THR A 9 20.33 7.04 40.02
C THR A 9 19.58 6.45 41.20
N PHE A 10 18.36 5.99 41.02
CA PHE A 10 17.57 5.34 42.07
C PHE A 10 18.07 3.92 42.35
N ALA A 11 18.47 3.17 41.31
CA ALA A 11 19.08 1.84 41.47
C ALA A 11 20.42 1.89 42.21
N LEU A 12 21.27 2.89 41.90
CA LEU A 12 22.57 3.09 42.59
C LEU A 12 22.42 3.53 44.04
N LYS A 13 21.35 4.22 44.39
CA LYS A 13 21.05 4.63 45.78
C LYS A 13 20.54 3.47 46.63
N LEU A 14 19.90 2.48 46.02
CA LEU A 14 19.36 1.27 46.64
C LEU A 14 20.42 0.22 46.98
N THR A 15 21.55 0.16 46.26
CA THR A 15 22.65 -0.78 46.53
C THR A 15 23.48 -0.39 47.75
N ARG A 16 23.32 0.85 48.28
CA ARG A 16 24.02 1.32 49.51
C ARG A 16 23.26 1.11 50.82
N LEU A 17 22.06 0.53 50.80
CA LEU A 17 21.32 0.23 52.02
C LEU A 17 21.80 -1.10 52.64
N LYS A 18 22.54 -0.99 53.75
CA LYS A 18 23.09 -2.07 54.58
C LYS A 18 22.05 -3.16 54.87
N HIS A 19 22.49 -4.40 54.74
CA HIS A 19 21.82 -5.64 55.11
C HIS A 19 21.08 -5.57 56.44
N LYS A 20 19.78 -5.35 56.41
CA LYS A 20 18.84 -5.74 57.46
C LYS A 20 17.92 -6.82 56.89
N PRO A 21 17.62 -7.91 57.62
CA PRO A 21 16.79 -8.98 57.06
C PRO A 21 15.43 -8.42 56.66
N MET A 22 15.21 -8.38 55.38
CA MET A 22 13.98 -7.81 54.81
C MET A 22 12.80 -8.72 55.12
N ARG A 23 11.77 -8.20 55.82
CA ARG A 23 10.51 -8.90 56.05
C ARG A 23 9.91 -9.31 54.69
N LYS A 24 9.39 -10.55 54.59
CA LYS A 24 8.82 -11.15 53.36
C LYS A 24 7.91 -10.20 52.57
N ASN A 25 7.16 -9.32 53.24
CA ASN A 25 6.27 -8.33 52.60
C ASN A 25 7.03 -7.23 51.82
N ARG A 26 8.28 -6.90 52.18
CA ARG A 26 9.07 -5.91 51.40
C ARG A 26 9.61 -6.50 50.12
N LEU A 27 9.99 -7.78 50.12
CA LEU A 27 10.40 -8.50 48.89
C LEU A 27 9.24 -8.59 47.88
N LEU A 28 8.03 -8.85 48.35
CA LEU A 28 6.82 -8.91 47.52
C LEU A 28 6.46 -7.54 46.97
N LEU A 29 6.55 -6.46 47.73
CA LEU A 29 6.38 -5.08 47.27
C LEU A 29 7.44 -4.69 46.24
N PHE A 30 8.69 -5.10 46.42
CA PHE A 30 9.75 -4.85 45.44
C PHE A 30 9.51 -5.61 44.13
N SER A 31 9.04 -6.85 44.18
CA SER A 31 8.68 -7.65 43.01
C SER A 31 7.52 -7.01 42.22
N ILE A 32 6.48 -6.55 42.91
CA ILE A 32 5.33 -5.87 42.30
C ILE A 32 5.78 -4.54 41.67
N MET A 33 6.63 -3.76 42.35
CA MET A 33 7.11 -2.48 41.87
C MET A 33 8.04 -2.65 40.66
N ALA A 34 8.88 -3.69 40.65
CA ALA A 34 9.72 -4.05 39.49
C ALA A 34 8.88 -4.51 38.31
N LEU A 35 7.83 -5.29 38.55
CA LEU A 35 6.88 -5.71 37.50
C LEU A 35 6.11 -4.50 36.92
N LEU A 36 5.69 -3.56 37.77
CA LEU A 36 5.03 -2.33 37.36
C LEU A 36 5.98 -1.43 36.55
N ALA A 37 7.24 -1.34 36.90
CA ALA A 37 8.25 -0.56 36.18
C ALA A 37 8.56 -1.16 34.79
N LEU A 38 8.51 -2.48 34.66
CA LEU A 38 8.68 -3.18 33.38
C LEU A 38 7.51 -2.92 32.41
N THR A 39 6.31 -2.68 32.93
CA THR A 39 5.12 -2.42 32.08
C THR A 39 5.06 -0.99 31.55
N THR A 40 5.77 -0.04 32.14
CA THR A 40 5.74 1.38 31.73
C THR A 40 6.73 1.74 30.60
N SER A 41 7.64 0.83 30.20
CA SER A 41 8.68 1.13 29.21
C SER A 41 8.26 0.89 27.74
N SER A 42 6.97 0.67 27.45
CA SER A 42 6.48 0.46 26.08
C SER A 42 6.24 1.78 25.35
N CYS A 43 7.30 2.54 25.07
CA CYS A 43 7.23 3.66 24.14
C CYS A 43 7.48 3.16 22.71
N VAL A 44 6.43 2.82 21.97
CA VAL A 44 6.51 2.73 20.51
C VAL A 44 6.86 4.11 19.99
N THR A 45 8.03 4.22 19.35
CA THR A 45 8.52 5.51 18.88
C THR A 45 7.60 5.99 17.73
N TYR A 46 6.85 7.06 17.95
CA TYR A 46 5.95 7.73 17.00
C TYR A 46 6.57 7.99 15.61
N LYS A 47 7.90 8.13 15.55
CA LYS A 47 8.68 8.28 14.31
C LYS A 47 8.47 7.14 13.30
N HIS A 48 8.07 5.95 13.72
CA HIS A 48 7.89 4.81 12.81
C HIS A 48 6.59 4.85 11.98
N VAL A 49 5.63 5.69 12.35
CA VAL A 49 4.29 5.73 11.72
C VAL A 49 4.03 7.02 10.92
N ARG A 50 4.90 8.03 11.02
CA ARG A 50 4.74 9.27 10.27
C ARG A 50 5.23 9.10 8.83
N TYR A 51 4.52 9.72 7.91
CA TYR A 51 4.91 9.89 6.51
C TYR A 51 5.77 11.16 6.35
N LEU A 52 6.61 11.22 5.33
CA LEU A 52 7.34 12.40 4.84
C LEU A 52 7.99 13.21 5.98
N GLN A 53 8.83 12.56 6.79
CA GLN A 53 9.38 13.16 8.02
C GLN A 53 10.45 14.21 7.75
N ASP A 54 11.07 14.16 6.59
CA ASP A 54 12.18 15.00 6.12
C ASP A 54 11.73 16.07 5.12
N MET A 55 10.40 16.34 5.04
CA MET A 55 9.87 17.37 4.15
C MET A 55 10.45 18.75 4.50
N PRO A 56 11.17 19.40 3.58
CA PRO A 56 11.71 20.73 3.81
C PRO A 56 10.59 21.77 3.88
N LYS A 57 10.76 22.79 4.70
CA LYS A 57 9.75 23.87 4.87
C LYS A 57 9.52 24.68 3.59
N GLU A 58 10.51 24.73 2.74
CA GLU A 58 10.48 25.47 1.46
C GLU A 58 9.78 24.69 0.34
N GLY A 59 9.39 23.41 0.60
CA GLY A 59 8.80 22.53 -0.38
C GLY A 59 9.86 21.78 -1.21
N LEU A 60 9.38 20.94 -2.11
CA LEU A 60 10.21 20.21 -3.09
C LEU A 60 9.78 20.62 -4.49
N PRO A 61 10.69 20.63 -5.48
CA PRO A 61 10.32 20.83 -6.88
C PRO A 61 9.38 19.68 -7.29
N LEU A 62 8.43 19.98 -8.17
CA LEU A 62 7.61 18.94 -8.78
C LEU A 62 8.47 18.17 -9.77
N THR A 63 8.55 16.87 -9.59
CA THR A 63 9.18 15.96 -10.55
C THR A 63 8.31 15.84 -11.80
N GLU A 64 8.92 15.54 -12.95
CA GLU A 64 8.34 15.58 -14.28
C GLU A 64 7.02 14.82 -14.43
N ASN A 65 6.23 15.24 -15.44
CA ASN A 65 4.96 14.63 -15.80
C ASN A 65 5.17 13.19 -16.30
N TYR A 66 4.75 12.22 -15.53
CA TYR A 66 4.65 10.84 -15.98
C TYR A 66 3.40 10.68 -16.84
N GLU A 67 3.55 10.09 -18.03
CA GLU A 67 2.44 9.62 -18.87
C GLU A 67 2.46 8.08 -18.90
N ALA A 68 1.30 7.48 -18.63
CA ALA A 68 1.13 6.04 -18.74
C ALA A 68 1.33 5.59 -20.20
N THR A 69 2.07 4.51 -20.39
CA THR A 69 2.24 3.85 -21.67
C THR A 69 1.38 2.60 -21.76
N VAL A 70 0.93 2.29 -22.97
CA VAL A 70 0.11 1.11 -23.25
C VAL A 70 0.93 -0.16 -23.05
N ALA A 71 0.44 -1.08 -22.25
CA ALA A 71 1.03 -2.38 -22.03
C ALA A 71 0.17 -3.51 -22.67
N PRO A 72 0.75 -4.68 -22.91
CA PRO A 72 -0.01 -5.86 -23.29
C PRO A 72 -1.15 -6.15 -22.31
N TYR A 73 -2.31 -6.55 -22.83
CA TYR A 73 -3.56 -6.81 -22.08
C TYR A 73 -4.24 -5.58 -21.48
N ASP A 74 -3.82 -4.37 -21.86
CA ASP A 74 -4.58 -3.17 -21.55
C ASP A 74 -5.87 -3.11 -22.37
N GLU A 75 -6.91 -2.54 -21.76
CA GLU A 75 -8.17 -2.23 -22.44
C GLU A 75 -8.25 -0.73 -22.73
N LEU A 76 -8.35 -0.38 -23.99
CA LEU A 76 -8.43 1.00 -24.44
C LEU A 76 -9.83 1.33 -24.95
N ARG A 77 -10.45 2.35 -24.40
CA ARG A 77 -11.61 2.97 -25.05
C ARG A 77 -11.12 4.02 -26.02
N ILE A 78 -11.47 3.85 -27.28
CA ILE A 78 -11.09 4.76 -28.34
C ILE A 78 -12.37 5.30 -28.95
N TYR A 79 -12.49 6.61 -29.00
CA TYR A 79 -13.63 7.30 -29.59
C TYR A 79 -13.13 8.28 -30.65
N VAL A 80 -13.73 8.20 -31.85
CA VAL A 80 -13.38 9.05 -33.00
C VAL A 80 -14.51 10.03 -33.25
N MET A 81 -14.18 11.30 -33.38
CA MET A 81 -15.09 12.41 -33.66
C MET A 81 -14.62 13.14 -34.90
N SER A 82 -15.57 13.67 -35.68
CA SER A 82 -15.29 14.60 -36.78
C SER A 82 -15.34 16.03 -36.24
N ASN A 83 -14.39 16.85 -36.65
CA ASN A 83 -14.38 18.26 -36.29
C ASN A 83 -15.48 19.08 -37.03
N THR A 84 -16.13 18.48 -38.03
CA THR A 84 -17.12 19.15 -38.83
C THR A 84 -18.56 18.98 -38.34
N GLY A 85 -18.80 18.08 -37.37
CA GLY A 85 -20.11 17.85 -36.74
C GLY A 85 -21.20 17.28 -37.67
N LYS A 86 -20.85 16.84 -38.89
CA LYS A 86 -21.82 16.40 -39.90
C LYS A 86 -21.76 14.90 -40.25
N ASP A 87 -20.79 14.17 -39.74
CA ASP A 87 -20.45 12.83 -40.24
C ASP A 87 -20.76 11.69 -39.27
N ASP A 88 -21.81 11.81 -38.45
CA ASP A 88 -22.15 10.78 -37.44
C ASP A 88 -22.32 9.38 -38.04
N GLU A 89 -22.77 9.28 -39.28
CA GLU A 89 -22.98 8.00 -39.96
C GLU A 89 -21.67 7.35 -40.42
N LEU A 90 -20.70 8.16 -40.87
CA LEU A 90 -19.36 7.70 -41.23
C LEU A 90 -18.53 7.29 -40.03
N LEU A 91 -18.85 7.82 -38.84
CA LEU A 91 -18.15 7.53 -37.57
C LEU A 91 -18.63 6.25 -36.88
N LYS A 92 -19.83 5.76 -37.20
CA LYS A 92 -20.42 4.56 -36.61
C LYS A 92 -19.50 3.34 -36.64
N PRO A 93 -18.82 2.99 -37.74
CA PRO A 93 -17.94 1.83 -37.78
C PRO A 93 -16.78 1.94 -36.80
N PHE A 94 -16.20 3.14 -36.63
CA PHE A 94 -15.05 3.38 -35.76
C PHE A 94 -15.43 3.40 -34.28
N ASN A 95 -16.67 3.74 -33.95
CA ASN A 95 -17.19 3.87 -32.60
C ASN A 95 -18.04 2.68 -32.13
N ALA A 96 -18.25 1.69 -33.00
CA ALA A 96 -19.15 0.56 -32.73
C ALA A 96 -18.83 -0.16 -31.41
N MET A 97 -17.56 -0.40 -31.12
CA MET A 97 -17.14 -1.01 -29.88
C MET A 97 -17.28 -0.09 -28.66
N SER A 98 -17.12 1.22 -28.84
CA SER A 98 -17.24 2.20 -27.76
C SER A 98 -18.69 2.58 -27.42
N MET A 99 -19.64 2.35 -28.32
CA MET A 99 -21.05 2.71 -28.18
C MET A 99 -21.95 1.54 -27.76
N SER A 100 -21.45 0.33 -27.66
CA SER A 100 -22.24 -0.86 -27.30
C SER A 100 -22.68 -0.81 -25.83
N GLN A 101 -23.69 0.02 -25.54
CA GLN A 101 -24.41 0.04 -24.26
C GLN A 101 -25.54 -1.02 -24.27
N THR A 102 -25.21 -2.29 -24.17
CA THR A 102 -26.25 -3.28 -23.85
C THR A 102 -26.26 -3.47 -22.34
N GLN A 103 -27.09 -2.67 -21.67
CA GLN A 103 -27.54 -2.94 -20.30
C GLN A 103 -28.32 -4.26 -20.34
N ASN A 104 -27.87 -5.30 -19.71
CA ASN A 104 -28.48 -6.62 -19.51
C ASN A 104 -27.85 -7.76 -20.31
N THR A 105 -26.63 -8.10 -19.98
CA THR A 105 -26.22 -9.48 -20.17
C THR A 105 -25.12 -9.81 -19.14
N SER A 106 -25.31 -10.93 -18.44
CA SER A 106 -24.36 -11.49 -17.43
C SER A 106 -23.03 -11.99 -18.03
N GLY A 107 -22.71 -11.60 -19.24
CA GLY A 107 -21.42 -11.80 -19.92
C GLY A 107 -20.84 -10.42 -20.20
N GLY A 108 -19.69 -10.12 -19.63
CA GLY A 108 -19.03 -8.81 -19.74
C GLY A 108 -19.00 -8.32 -21.19
N ALA A 109 -19.79 -7.30 -21.51
CA ALA A 109 -19.68 -6.59 -22.77
C ALA A 109 -18.34 -5.86 -22.76
N TYR A 110 -17.45 -6.24 -23.65
CA TYR A 110 -16.19 -5.53 -23.88
C TYR A 110 -16.50 -4.17 -24.49
N PHE A 111 -16.26 -3.12 -23.71
CA PHE A 111 -16.49 -1.73 -24.14
C PHE A 111 -15.23 -1.07 -24.72
N GLY A 112 -14.17 -1.84 -24.99
CA GLY A 112 -12.88 -1.33 -25.42
C GLY A 112 -12.11 -2.27 -26.34
N TYR A 113 -10.98 -1.79 -26.79
CA TYR A 113 -10.01 -2.53 -27.58
C TYR A 113 -8.99 -3.19 -26.67
N LEU A 114 -8.92 -4.52 -26.69
CA LEU A 114 -7.91 -5.25 -25.94
C LEU A 114 -6.58 -5.22 -26.71
N VAL A 115 -5.52 -4.83 -26.04
CA VAL A 115 -4.14 -4.90 -26.56
C VAL A 115 -3.66 -6.35 -26.48
N ASP A 116 -3.20 -6.92 -27.58
CA ASP A 116 -2.67 -8.29 -27.60
C ASP A 116 -1.27 -8.38 -26.98
N ALA A 117 -0.73 -9.60 -26.89
CA ALA A 117 0.58 -9.86 -26.29
C ALA A 117 1.73 -9.15 -27.04
N ASP A 118 1.56 -8.87 -28.31
CA ASP A 118 2.55 -8.22 -29.18
C ASP A 118 2.36 -6.68 -29.25
N GLY A 119 1.41 -6.14 -28.46
CA GLY A 119 1.14 -4.70 -28.39
C GLY A 119 0.23 -4.15 -29.50
N PHE A 120 -0.55 -5.01 -30.18
CA PHE A 120 -1.46 -4.58 -31.22
C PHE A 120 -2.91 -4.53 -30.74
N ILE A 121 -3.69 -3.64 -31.35
CA ILE A 121 -5.15 -3.63 -31.26
C ILE A 121 -5.75 -3.92 -32.64
N GLU A 122 -6.93 -4.52 -32.69
CA GLU A 122 -7.73 -4.66 -33.90
C GLU A 122 -8.71 -3.49 -34.03
N PHE A 123 -8.36 -2.49 -34.85
CA PHE A 123 -9.18 -1.30 -35.02
C PHE A 123 -10.04 -1.41 -36.28
N PRO A 124 -11.38 -1.13 -36.21
CA PRO A 124 -12.25 -1.25 -37.36
C PRO A 124 -11.74 -0.46 -38.56
N VAL A 125 -11.85 -1.04 -39.74
CA VAL A 125 -11.43 -0.46 -41.03
C VAL A 125 -9.90 -0.33 -41.18
N LEU A 126 -9.16 -0.01 -40.13
CA LEU A 126 -7.69 0.14 -40.18
C LEU A 126 -6.95 -1.20 -39.97
N GLY A 127 -7.63 -2.22 -39.40
CA GLY A 127 -7.03 -3.50 -39.09
C GLY A 127 -6.10 -3.43 -37.83
N LYS A 128 -5.01 -4.19 -37.89
CA LYS A 128 -4.05 -4.26 -36.76
C LYS A 128 -3.19 -3.01 -36.68
N LEU A 129 -3.22 -2.36 -35.51
CA LEU A 129 -2.42 -1.18 -35.21
C LEU A 129 -1.54 -1.46 -33.99
N HIS A 130 -0.24 -1.18 -34.11
CA HIS A 130 0.68 -1.29 -32.99
C HIS A 130 0.53 -0.07 -32.09
N VAL A 131 0.18 -0.31 -30.83
CA VAL A 131 -0.02 0.70 -29.79
C VAL A 131 0.80 0.46 -28.53
N GLY A 132 1.42 -0.72 -28.40
CA GLY A 132 2.25 -1.10 -27.27
C GLY A 132 3.43 -0.13 -27.07
N GLY A 133 3.67 0.30 -25.84
CA GLY A 133 4.71 1.26 -25.50
C GLY A 133 4.38 2.72 -25.83
N LEU A 134 3.29 2.99 -26.54
CA LEU A 134 2.87 4.36 -26.87
C LEU A 134 2.16 5.00 -25.68
N THR A 135 2.34 6.32 -25.52
CA THR A 135 1.52 7.10 -24.60
C THR A 135 0.11 7.28 -25.17
N ARG A 136 -0.83 7.66 -24.30
CA ARG A 136 -2.21 7.96 -24.72
C ARG A 136 -2.26 8.94 -25.90
N MET A 137 -1.46 10.01 -25.85
CA MET A 137 -1.41 11.00 -26.93
C MET A 137 -0.85 10.41 -28.22
N GLN A 138 0.22 9.64 -28.15
CA GLN A 138 0.81 8.96 -29.31
C GLN A 138 -0.16 7.98 -29.96
N VAL A 139 -0.98 7.25 -29.17
CA VAL A 139 -2.05 6.39 -29.70
C VAL A 139 -3.08 7.22 -30.46
N GLN A 140 -3.52 8.35 -29.91
CA GLN A 140 -4.46 9.27 -30.57
C GLN A 140 -3.92 9.78 -31.91
N ASP A 141 -2.67 10.25 -31.91
CA ASP A 141 -2.02 10.79 -33.11
C ASP A 141 -1.80 9.70 -34.16
N THR A 142 -1.46 8.48 -33.74
CA THR A 142 -1.28 7.34 -34.65
C THR A 142 -2.59 7.02 -35.36
N ILE A 143 -3.68 6.86 -34.60
CA ILE A 143 -4.99 6.55 -35.20
C ILE A 143 -5.48 7.69 -36.08
N ALA A 144 -5.37 8.93 -35.60
CA ALA A 144 -5.78 10.11 -36.40
C ALA A 144 -5.03 10.18 -37.73
N SER A 145 -3.71 9.98 -37.71
CA SER A 145 -2.87 9.97 -38.90
C SER A 145 -3.25 8.86 -39.89
N HIS A 146 -3.59 7.67 -39.42
CA HIS A 146 -4.03 6.56 -40.26
C HIS A 146 -5.39 6.85 -40.90
N LEU A 147 -6.35 7.41 -40.13
CA LEU A 147 -7.67 7.77 -40.62
C LEU A 147 -7.60 8.87 -41.70
N GLU A 148 -6.72 9.86 -41.52
CA GLU A 148 -6.55 10.97 -42.46
C GLU A 148 -5.80 10.54 -43.73
N LYS A 149 -4.67 9.81 -43.58
CA LYS A 149 -3.87 9.34 -44.74
C LYS A 149 -4.66 8.42 -45.66
N ASN A 150 -5.51 7.57 -45.09
CA ASN A 150 -6.37 6.69 -45.90
C ASN A 150 -7.63 7.37 -46.42
N GLY A 151 -7.82 8.66 -46.15
CA GLY A 151 -8.95 9.45 -46.65
C GLY A 151 -10.30 9.12 -46.02
N TYR A 152 -10.33 8.41 -44.89
CA TYR A 152 -11.59 8.05 -44.24
C TYR A 152 -12.25 9.24 -43.56
N ILE A 153 -11.45 10.04 -42.82
CA ILE A 153 -11.96 11.18 -42.08
C ILE A 153 -10.96 12.34 -42.23
N LYS A 154 -11.46 13.53 -42.48
CA LYS A 154 -10.65 14.73 -42.56
C LYS A 154 -10.58 15.40 -41.19
N ASN A 155 -9.36 15.65 -40.66
CA ASN A 155 -9.12 16.20 -39.34
C ASN A 155 -9.89 15.44 -38.23
N PRO A 156 -9.67 14.13 -38.05
CA PRO A 156 -10.32 13.36 -36.99
C PRO A 156 -9.82 13.80 -35.61
N LEU A 157 -10.74 13.90 -34.64
CA LEU A 157 -10.41 14.03 -33.24
C LEU A 157 -10.54 12.65 -32.59
N VAL A 158 -9.44 12.09 -32.13
CA VAL A 158 -9.40 10.78 -31.47
C VAL A 158 -9.23 10.99 -29.97
N VAL A 159 -10.10 10.37 -29.19
CA VAL A 159 -10.02 10.37 -27.71
C VAL A 159 -9.77 8.94 -27.24
N THR A 160 -8.70 8.73 -26.51
CA THR A 160 -8.34 7.42 -25.95
C THR A 160 -8.34 7.48 -24.42
N ARG A 161 -8.84 6.43 -23.75
CA ARG A 161 -8.78 6.25 -22.30
C ARG A 161 -8.50 4.80 -21.96
N PHE A 162 -7.72 4.57 -20.90
CA PHE A 162 -7.57 3.25 -20.29
C PHE A 162 -8.83 2.88 -19.51
N LEU A 163 -9.33 1.65 -19.70
CA LEU A 163 -10.52 1.16 -19.00
C LEU A 163 -10.21 0.33 -17.78
N ASN A 164 -9.07 -0.34 -17.78
CA ASN A 164 -8.70 -1.33 -16.78
C ASN A 164 -7.47 -0.94 -15.94
N PHE A 165 -7.17 0.36 -15.83
CA PHE A 165 -6.02 0.78 -15.00
C PHE A 165 -6.27 0.41 -13.54
N ARG A 166 -5.52 -0.56 -13.05
CA ARG A 166 -5.64 -1.09 -11.69
C ARG A 166 -4.28 -1.41 -11.10
N VAL A 167 -4.19 -1.27 -9.78
CA VAL A 167 -3.04 -1.62 -8.97
C VAL A 167 -3.52 -2.57 -7.87
N PHE A 168 -2.70 -3.51 -7.48
CA PHE A 168 -3.02 -4.47 -6.43
C PHE A 168 -2.28 -4.10 -5.15
N MET A 169 -2.98 -4.16 -4.02
CA MET A 169 -2.34 -4.01 -2.71
C MET A 169 -2.54 -5.28 -1.90
N LEU A 170 -1.44 -5.89 -1.48
CA LEU A 170 -1.40 -7.07 -0.64
C LEU A 170 -0.88 -6.71 0.74
N THR A 171 -1.69 -6.98 1.74
CA THR A 171 -1.34 -6.81 3.15
C THR A 171 -1.52 -8.12 3.89
N SER A 172 -1.02 -8.23 5.09
CA SER A 172 -1.27 -9.41 5.94
C SER A 172 -2.75 -9.63 6.29
N SER A 173 -3.55 -8.58 6.24
CA SER A 173 -5.00 -8.65 6.48
C SER A 173 -5.82 -8.97 5.23
N GLY A 174 -5.20 -9.02 4.06
CA GLY A 174 -5.84 -9.35 2.79
C GLY A 174 -5.35 -8.56 1.60
N GLY A 175 -5.96 -8.81 0.44
CA GLY A 175 -5.69 -8.10 -0.81
C GLY A 175 -6.82 -7.14 -1.17
N LYS A 176 -6.45 -6.03 -1.85
CA LYS A 176 -7.38 -5.05 -2.40
C LYS A 176 -6.97 -4.71 -3.82
N VAL A 177 -7.95 -4.66 -4.73
CA VAL A 177 -7.77 -4.14 -6.08
C VAL A 177 -8.13 -2.66 -6.07
N LEU A 178 -7.21 -1.81 -6.50
CA LEU A 178 -7.39 -0.37 -6.61
C LEU A 178 -7.64 -0.03 -8.09
N ASN A 179 -8.86 0.34 -8.42
CA ASN A 179 -9.20 0.79 -9.76
C ASN A 179 -8.92 2.29 -9.88
N ILE A 180 -8.08 2.67 -10.82
CA ILE A 180 -7.58 4.03 -11.00
C ILE A 180 -8.36 4.70 -12.13
N ALA A 181 -9.10 5.76 -11.80
CA ALA A 181 -9.92 6.46 -12.78
C ALA A 181 -9.13 7.45 -13.67
N ASN A 182 -8.01 7.96 -13.18
CA ASN A 182 -7.30 9.10 -13.79
C ASN A 182 -6.04 8.74 -14.58
N GLU A 183 -5.87 7.47 -14.96
CA GLU A 183 -4.71 7.00 -15.75
C GLU A 183 -3.32 7.29 -15.12
N ARG A 184 -3.29 7.88 -13.94
CA ARG A 184 -2.09 8.15 -13.14
C ARG A 184 -2.41 7.92 -11.68
N CYS A 185 -1.55 7.19 -11.02
CA CYS A 185 -1.63 6.96 -9.58
C CYS A 185 -0.23 6.98 -8.99
N THR A 186 -0.03 7.78 -7.97
CA THR A 186 1.20 7.75 -7.20
C THR A 186 1.12 6.67 -6.12
N PHE A 187 2.28 6.23 -5.66
CA PHE A 187 2.38 5.28 -4.56
C PHE A 187 1.62 5.75 -3.31
N LEU A 188 1.71 7.05 -2.96
CA LEU A 188 0.99 7.60 -1.81
C LEU A 188 -0.53 7.64 -2.02
N GLU A 189 -0.99 7.95 -3.24
CA GLU A 189 -2.42 7.88 -3.59
C GLU A 189 -2.95 6.46 -3.46
N ALA A 190 -2.20 5.46 -3.95
CA ALA A 190 -2.58 4.06 -3.81
C ALA A 190 -2.67 3.64 -2.34
N LEU A 191 -1.73 4.05 -1.50
CA LEU A 191 -1.80 3.81 -0.06
C LEU A 191 -3.05 4.45 0.56
N ALA A 192 -3.38 5.69 0.16
CA ALA A 192 -4.59 6.38 0.65
C ALA A 192 -5.88 5.67 0.19
N MET A 193 -5.97 5.25 -1.08
CA MET A 193 -7.10 4.49 -1.62
C MET A 193 -7.27 3.12 -0.95
N ALA A 194 -6.18 2.51 -0.53
CA ALA A 194 -6.20 1.26 0.22
C ALA A 194 -6.76 1.41 1.65
N GLY A 195 -6.76 2.63 2.19
CA GLY A 195 -7.15 2.94 3.57
C GLY A 195 -5.96 3.18 4.50
N GLY A 196 -4.77 3.40 3.91
CA GLY A 196 -3.52 3.60 4.64
C GLY A 196 -2.82 2.30 5.04
N LEU A 197 -1.82 2.43 5.88
CA LEU A 197 -1.02 1.31 6.38
C LEU A 197 -1.37 1.00 7.84
N ASP A 198 -1.49 -0.28 8.15
CA ASP A 198 -1.70 -0.73 9.52
C ASP A 198 -0.55 -0.28 10.44
N TRP A 199 -0.83 -0.17 11.74
CA TRP A 199 0.13 0.21 12.77
C TRP A 199 1.36 -0.71 12.82
N TYR A 200 1.15 -2.00 12.55
CA TYR A 200 2.21 -3.01 12.58
C TYR A 200 3.00 -3.13 11.27
N THR A 201 2.60 -2.43 10.22
CA THR A 201 3.28 -2.46 8.93
C THR A 201 4.69 -1.86 9.03
N ARG A 202 5.63 -2.50 8.40
CA ARG A 202 6.99 -1.99 8.18
C ARG A 202 6.96 -0.91 7.11
N ARG A 203 6.82 0.34 7.53
CA ARG A 203 6.75 1.48 6.62
C ARG A 203 8.10 1.84 5.99
N ASP A 204 9.19 1.39 6.61
CA ASP A 204 10.55 1.55 6.09
C ASP A 204 10.84 0.72 4.85
N ARG A 205 9.94 -0.18 4.48
CA ARG A 205 10.17 -1.12 3.40
C ARG A 205 8.85 -1.66 2.87
N ILE A 206 8.26 -0.94 1.92
CA ILE A 206 7.06 -1.38 1.21
C ILE A 206 7.49 -1.78 -0.18
N GLY A 207 7.22 -3.03 -0.56
CA GLY A 207 7.58 -3.56 -1.86
C GLY A 207 6.58 -3.14 -2.93
N VAL A 208 7.09 -2.73 -4.09
CA VAL A 208 6.33 -2.59 -5.34
C VAL A 208 6.93 -3.57 -6.33
N MET A 209 6.12 -4.49 -6.81
CA MET A 209 6.51 -5.44 -7.85
C MET A 209 5.91 -4.99 -9.17
N ARG A 210 6.77 -4.87 -10.18
CA ARG A 210 6.45 -4.45 -11.54
C ARG A 210 7.03 -5.43 -12.54
N GLU A 211 6.38 -5.61 -13.66
CA GLU A 211 6.94 -6.34 -14.80
C GLU A 211 7.65 -5.35 -15.73
N VAL A 212 8.96 -5.56 -15.92
CA VAL A 212 9.83 -4.74 -16.77
C VAL A 212 10.61 -5.69 -17.67
N ASP A 213 10.52 -5.53 -18.98
CA ASP A 213 11.24 -6.35 -19.98
C ASP A 213 11.03 -7.86 -19.78
N GLY A 214 9.79 -8.28 -19.48
CA GLY A 214 9.43 -9.68 -19.24
C GLY A 214 9.99 -10.28 -17.95
N LYS A 215 10.49 -9.44 -17.03
CA LYS A 215 11.00 -9.85 -15.72
C LYS A 215 10.18 -9.17 -14.61
N ARG A 216 9.94 -9.89 -13.52
CA ARG A 216 9.35 -9.30 -12.33
C ARG A 216 10.43 -8.68 -11.45
N VAL A 217 10.38 -7.37 -11.31
CA VAL A 217 11.31 -6.59 -10.50
C VAL A 217 10.58 -6.16 -9.23
N VAL A 218 11.24 -6.29 -8.09
CA VAL A 218 10.74 -5.78 -6.81
C VAL A 218 11.61 -4.62 -6.38
N HIS A 219 10.98 -3.50 -6.13
CA HIS A 219 11.61 -2.31 -5.58
C HIS A 219 10.96 -1.94 -4.23
N TYR A 220 11.75 -1.37 -3.31
CA TYR A 220 11.27 -1.04 -1.98
C TYR A 220 11.25 0.46 -1.76
N LEU A 221 10.08 0.98 -1.39
CA LEU A 221 9.85 2.40 -1.11
C LEU A 221 9.67 2.63 0.40
N ASP A 222 10.19 3.77 0.87
CA ASP A 222 10.01 4.25 2.24
C ASP A 222 9.14 5.52 2.24
N PRO A 223 7.82 5.43 2.51
CA PRO A 223 6.93 6.59 2.54
C PRO A 223 7.20 7.56 3.69
N ARG A 224 8.17 7.31 4.53
CA ARG A 224 8.58 8.22 5.61
C ARG A 224 9.58 9.26 5.13
N SER A 225 10.26 8.99 4.02
CA SER A 225 11.24 9.91 3.41
C SER A 225 10.67 10.55 2.15
N THR A 226 11.09 11.78 1.91
CA THR A 226 10.80 12.52 0.68
C THR A 226 11.56 12.02 -0.54
N ALA A 227 12.62 11.22 -0.34
CA ALA A 227 13.36 10.58 -1.42
C ALA A 227 12.49 9.72 -2.35
N ILE A 228 11.29 9.31 -1.89
CA ILE A 228 10.34 8.57 -2.74
C ILE A 228 9.87 9.36 -3.96
N PHE A 229 9.92 10.72 -3.92
CA PHE A 229 9.45 11.54 -5.04
C PHE A 229 10.36 11.49 -6.27
N ASP A 230 11.63 11.12 -6.06
CA ASP A 230 12.63 10.98 -7.11
C ASP A 230 12.79 9.52 -7.59
N ASP A 231 11.94 8.61 -7.08
CA ASP A 231 12.01 7.18 -7.37
C ASP A 231 11.13 6.81 -8.57
N ASP A 232 11.65 6.01 -9.50
CA ASP A 232 10.93 5.55 -10.71
C ASP A 232 9.68 4.73 -10.40
N PHE A 233 9.59 4.16 -9.20
CA PHE A 233 8.42 3.40 -8.72
C PHE A 233 7.42 4.25 -7.95
N PHE A 234 7.70 5.55 -7.78
CA PHE A 234 6.76 6.47 -7.12
C PHE A 234 5.46 6.61 -7.90
N VAL A 235 5.55 6.72 -9.23
CA VAL A 235 4.38 6.66 -10.10
C VAL A 235 4.13 5.21 -10.49
N LEU A 236 2.96 4.72 -10.12
CA LEU A 236 2.59 3.33 -10.34
C LEU A 236 2.15 3.09 -11.78
N GLN A 237 2.46 1.90 -12.26
CA GLN A 237 2.05 1.42 -13.57
C GLN A 237 0.89 0.43 -13.46
N GLN A 238 0.26 0.15 -14.59
CA GLN A 238 -0.77 -0.87 -14.73
C GLN A 238 -0.28 -2.22 -14.20
N ASN A 239 -1.12 -2.88 -13.40
CA ASN A 239 -0.86 -4.17 -12.77
C ASN A 239 0.30 -4.21 -11.75
N ASP A 240 0.83 -3.06 -11.30
CA ASP A 240 1.77 -3.03 -10.17
C ASP A 240 1.15 -3.70 -8.95
N ILE A 241 1.97 -4.44 -8.22
CA ILE A 241 1.58 -5.07 -6.97
C ILE A 241 2.35 -4.44 -5.82
N ILE A 242 1.63 -3.72 -4.97
CA ILE A 242 2.17 -3.21 -3.71
C ILE A 242 1.99 -4.28 -2.64
N PHE A 243 3.05 -4.62 -1.92
CA PHE A 243 2.94 -5.55 -0.81
C PHE A 243 3.66 -5.03 0.43
N THR A 244 3.11 -5.39 1.58
CA THR A 244 3.60 -4.93 2.88
C THR A 244 4.08 -6.08 3.73
N GLU A 245 5.15 -5.82 4.47
CA GLU A 245 5.66 -6.71 5.51
C GLU A 245 5.19 -6.23 6.89
N GLU A 246 4.92 -7.14 7.79
CA GLU A 246 4.61 -6.81 9.16
C GLU A 246 5.83 -6.93 10.07
N ARG A 247 5.79 -6.18 11.16
CA ARG A 247 6.78 -6.30 12.22
C ARG A 247 6.52 -7.55 13.05
N PRO A 248 7.56 -8.30 13.45
CA PRO A 248 7.41 -9.50 14.28
C PRO A 248 6.64 -9.26 15.58
N TRP A 249 6.64 -8.02 16.06
CA TRP A 249 5.91 -7.60 17.26
C TRP A 249 4.39 -7.83 17.15
N LYS A 250 3.81 -7.82 15.97
CA LYS A 250 2.38 -8.13 15.77
C LYS A 250 2.04 -9.54 16.26
N PHE A 251 2.90 -10.51 15.97
CA PHE A 251 2.71 -11.88 16.43
C PHE A 251 2.68 -11.95 17.96
N PHE A 252 3.57 -11.20 18.62
CA PHE A 252 3.60 -11.16 20.08
C PHE A 252 2.33 -10.50 20.66
N THR A 253 1.88 -9.37 20.10
CA THR A 253 0.68 -8.68 20.59
C THR A 253 -0.59 -9.48 20.40
N ASN A 254 -0.73 -10.20 19.29
CA ASN A 254 -1.88 -11.07 19.04
C ASN A 254 -1.95 -12.24 20.03
N ASN A 255 -0.81 -12.72 20.53
CA ASN A 255 -0.72 -13.80 21.51
C ASN A 255 -0.60 -13.30 22.96
N LEU A 256 -0.64 -11.99 23.18
CA LEU A 256 -0.49 -11.40 24.51
C LEU A 256 -1.54 -11.93 25.50
N GLY A 257 -2.78 -12.16 25.02
CA GLY A 257 -3.85 -12.76 25.83
C GLY A 257 -3.48 -14.13 26.39
N VAL A 258 -2.84 -14.97 25.58
CA VAL A 258 -2.37 -16.30 26.02
C VAL A 258 -1.25 -16.17 27.04
N VAL A 259 -0.29 -15.27 26.80
CA VAL A 259 0.82 -15.00 27.74
C VAL A 259 0.28 -14.48 29.07
N LEU A 260 -0.65 -13.52 29.05
CA LEU A 260 -1.28 -12.97 30.26
C LEU A 260 -2.09 -14.02 31.01
N SER A 261 -2.78 -14.93 30.32
CA SER A 261 -3.53 -16.02 30.96
C SER A 261 -2.59 -17.00 31.69
N LEU A 262 -1.45 -17.33 31.09
CA LEU A 262 -0.43 -18.17 31.75
C LEU A 262 0.15 -17.48 32.97
N VAL A 263 0.46 -16.18 32.90
CA VAL A 263 0.95 -15.40 34.03
C VAL A 263 -0.10 -15.34 35.16
N SER A 264 -1.39 -15.14 34.82
CA SER A 264 -2.47 -15.09 35.82
C SER A 264 -2.69 -16.43 36.51
N THR A 265 -2.59 -17.55 35.79
CA THR A 265 -2.71 -18.89 36.40
C THR A 265 -1.54 -19.18 37.37
N LEU A 266 -0.31 -18.80 36.99
CA LEU A 266 0.87 -18.94 37.86
C LEU A 266 0.75 -18.08 39.13
N THR A 267 0.31 -16.83 39.01
CA THR A 267 0.11 -15.93 40.14
C THR A 267 -1.01 -16.42 41.07
N SER A 268 -2.08 -16.98 40.53
CA SER A 268 -3.17 -17.59 41.31
C SER A 268 -2.68 -18.82 42.09
N ALA A 269 -1.90 -19.72 41.47
CA ALA A 269 -1.33 -20.88 42.12
C ALA A 269 -0.37 -20.50 43.27
N LEU A 270 0.45 -19.46 43.02
CA LEU A 270 1.37 -18.94 44.05
C LEU A 270 0.60 -18.33 45.23
N SER A 271 -0.49 -17.63 44.99
CA SER A 271 -1.35 -17.05 46.03
C SER A 271 -2.02 -18.13 46.86
N ILE A 272 -2.52 -19.20 46.23
CA ILE A 272 -3.10 -20.36 46.93
C ILE A 272 -2.05 -21.04 47.80
N TYR A 273 -0.82 -21.27 47.27
CA TYR A 273 0.27 -21.85 48.02
C TYR A 273 0.65 -21.01 49.24
N THR A 274 0.71 -19.69 49.12
CA THR A 274 1.04 -18.79 50.25
C THR A 274 -0.05 -18.79 51.32
N LEU A 275 -1.33 -18.84 50.91
CA LEU A 275 -2.46 -18.99 51.84
C LEU A 275 -2.40 -20.29 52.62
N ILE A 276 -2.23 -21.44 51.96
CA ILE A 276 -2.11 -22.74 52.61
C ILE A 276 -0.92 -22.77 53.57
N SER A 277 0.21 -22.25 53.14
CA SER A 277 1.43 -22.21 54.00
C SER A 277 1.26 -21.31 55.22
N SER A 278 0.45 -20.25 55.13
CA SER A 278 0.15 -19.37 56.27
C SER A 278 -0.81 -20.06 57.29
N PHE A 279 -1.82 -20.77 56.78
CA PHE A 279 -2.74 -21.55 57.64
C PHE A 279 -2.03 -22.68 58.38
N VAL A 280 -1.16 -23.42 57.72
CA VAL A 280 -0.37 -24.49 58.37
C VAL A 280 0.54 -23.94 59.44
N LYS A 281 1.15 -22.74 59.24
CA LYS A 281 1.99 -22.09 60.27
C LYS A 281 1.22 -21.51 61.44
N GLN A 282 -0.06 -21.23 61.31
CA GLN A 282 -0.89 -20.68 62.40
C GLN A 282 -1.45 -21.76 63.29
N ASN A 283 -1.48 -23.02 62.81
CA ASN A 283 -1.96 -24.19 63.57
C ASN A 283 -0.85 -25.07 64.18
N GLN A 284 0.41 -24.64 64.13
CA GLN A 284 1.55 -25.18 64.86
C GLN A 284 1.97 -24.21 65.97
#